data_80e829ca6471bfd77fcffad0b89053be
#
_entry.id   80e829ca6471bfd77fcffad0b89053be
#
_cell.length_a   1.000
_cell.length_b   1.000
_cell.length_c   1.000
_cell.angle_alpha   90.00
_cell.angle_beta   90.00
_cell.angle_gamma   90.00
#
_symmetry.space_group_name_H-M   'P 1'
#
loop_
_entity.id
_entity.type
_entity.pdbx_description
1 polymer ?
#
loop_
_entity_poly.entity_id
_entity_poly.type
_entity_poly.pdbx_seq_one_letter_code
_entity_poly.pdbx_strand_id
1 'polypeptide(L)'
;MNPVDGKSMNRFYPGNPNGTQTERASWAMTKQVVEKSDYLIDLHGGDLDESLRPYSYWAPTGNAQQDAVSRAMVLAFGLDTIILSTDRPRDPNTARYLETNASLRGKPSLTAEAGHAGTVEPEDVTALINGCLNVMRYLKMLQGSAPPVQSPVWIERIASVTSETAGVFYPTVKRGWYVQQGMKIGYVTDLFGKTVWEAHAPSSGVVLYVCAVPSMKKGETVANIGVVAGKAP
;
A
#
# COMPACT_ATOMS: atom_id res chain seq x y z
N MET A 1 0.65 15.28 -0.26
CA MET A 1 -0.15 16.31 0.49
C MET A 1 -0.60 17.40 -0.47
N ASN A 2 -1.86 17.84 -0.39
CA ASN A 2 -2.35 19.00 -1.14
C ASN A 2 -1.69 20.27 -0.58
N PRO A 3 -1.01 21.09 -1.41
CA PRO A 3 -0.29 22.28 -0.92
C PRO A 3 -1.21 23.41 -0.41
N VAL A 4 -2.51 23.37 -0.76
CA VAL A 4 -3.47 24.43 -0.37
C VAL A 4 -4.00 24.23 1.05
N ASP A 5 -4.28 22.99 1.46
CA ASP A 5 -4.89 22.70 2.76
C ASP A 5 -4.10 21.69 3.60
N GLY A 6 -2.92 21.24 3.12
CA GLY A 6 -2.02 20.33 3.82
C GLY A 6 -2.57 18.92 4.04
N LYS A 7 -3.67 18.56 3.36
CA LYS A 7 -4.34 17.27 3.55
C LYS A 7 -3.92 16.24 2.51
N SER A 8 -3.88 14.96 2.90
CA SER A 8 -3.77 13.83 1.98
C SER A 8 -5.16 13.40 1.55
N MET A 9 -5.46 13.42 0.25
CA MET A 9 -6.78 13.05 -0.27
C MET A 9 -7.21 11.65 0.19
N ASN A 10 -6.27 10.71 0.23
CA ASN A 10 -6.50 9.33 0.67
C ASN A 10 -6.60 9.17 2.21
N ARG A 11 -7.11 10.20 2.90
CA ARG A 11 -7.47 10.20 4.33
C ARG A 11 -8.84 10.86 4.57
N PHE A 12 -9.47 11.39 3.50
CA PHE A 12 -10.67 12.23 3.60
C PHE A 12 -11.86 11.72 2.78
N TYR A 13 -11.85 10.46 2.32
CA TYR A 13 -13.04 9.87 1.69
C TYR A 13 -14.13 9.54 2.72
N PRO A 14 -15.41 9.76 2.37
CA PRO A 14 -15.98 10.11 1.07
C PRO A 14 -15.91 11.60 0.71
N GLY A 15 -15.37 12.45 1.55
CA GLY A 15 -15.28 13.88 1.34
C GLY A 15 -16.48 14.68 1.86
N ASN A 16 -16.42 16.01 1.68
CA ASN A 16 -17.46 16.94 2.08
C ASN A 16 -17.59 18.07 1.03
N PRO A 17 -18.78 18.31 0.43
CA PRO A 17 -18.96 19.33 -0.60
C PRO A 17 -18.74 20.76 -0.10
N ASN A 18 -18.89 20.98 1.22
CA ASN A 18 -18.71 22.28 1.86
C ASN A 18 -17.40 22.38 2.65
N GLY A 19 -16.52 21.39 2.50
CA GLY A 19 -15.24 21.32 3.22
C GLY A 19 -14.10 22.04 2.51
N THR A 20 -12.88 21.70 2.92
CA THR A 20 -11.64 22.20 2.31
C THR A 20 -11.48 21.72 0.86
N GLN A 21 -10.45 22.18 0.17
CA GLN A 21 -10.22 21.78 -1.23
C GLN A 21 -10.09 20.26 -1.38
N THR A 22 -9.29 19.61 -0.52
CA THR A 22 -9.14 18.15 -0.52
C THR A 22 -10.46 17.43 -0.24
N GLU A 23 -11.23 17.90 0.73
CA GLU A 23 -12.52 17.30 1.07
C GLU A 23 -13.54 17.42 -0.07
N ARG A 24 -13.58 18.57 -0.74
CA ARG A 24 -14.43 18.76 -1.94
C ARG A 24 -13.99 17.88 -3.10
N ALA A 25 -12.66 17.73 -3.31
CA ALA A 25 -12.13 16.85 -4.34
C ALA A 25 -12.47 15.37 -4.05
N SER A 26 -12.30 14.91 -2.80
CA SER A 26 -12.70 13.56 -2.37
C SER A 26 -14.20 13.32 -2.55
N TRP A 27 -15.04 14.33 -2.23
CA TRP A 27 -16.49 14.26 -2.46
C TRP A 27 -16.83 14.15 -3.94
N ALA A 28 -16.23 14.98 -4.78
CA ALA A 28 -16.44 14.95 -6.23
C ALA A 28 -16.03 13.57 -6.82
N MET A 29 -14.87 13.04 -6.42
CA MET A 29 -14.41 11.72 -6.81
C MET A 29 -15.41 10.64 -6.37
N THR A 30 -15.90 10.70 -5.14
CA THR A 30 -16.92 9.76 -4.65
C THR A 30 -18.18 9.80 -5.50
N LYS A 31 -18.74 10.99 -5.75
CA LYS A 31 -20.02 11.16 -6.45
C LYS A 31 -19.94 10.96 -7.96
N GLN A 32 -18.85 11.40 -8.60
CA GLN A 32 -18.77 11.40 -10.05
C GLN A 32 -18.08 10.14 -10.61
N VAL A 33 -17.24 9.48 -9.81
CA VAL A 33 -16.47 8.32 -10.23
C VAL A 33 -16.89 7.07 -9.46
N VAL A 34 -16.66 7.02 -8.14
CA VAL A 34 -16.86 5.80 -7.35
C VAL A 34 -18.31 5.29 -7.40
N GLU A 35 -19.30 6.17 -7.18
CA GLU A 35 -20.71 5.76 -7.20
C GLU A 35 -21.20 5.31 -8.58
N LYS A 36 -20.51 5.72 -9.67
CA LYS A 36 -20.85 5.38 -11.05
C LYS A 36 -20.04 4.23 -11.64
N SER A 37 -19.04 3.73 -10.91
CA SER A 37 -18.23 2.60 -11.35
C SER A 37 -18.77 1.27 -10.82
N ASP A 38 -18.43 0.18 -11.49
CA ASP A 38 -18.72 -1.18 -11.03
C ASP A 38 -17.56 -1.77 -10.23
N TYR A 39 -16.32 -1.37 -10.55
CA TYR A 39 -15.07 -1.84 -9.95
C TYR A 39 -14.13 -0.68 -9.72
N LEU A 40 -13.14 -0.86 -8.82
CA LEU A 40 -12.13 0.17 -8.58
C LEU A 40 -10.74 -0.47 -8.41
N ILE A 41 -9.74 0.14 -9.04
CA ILE A 41 -8.33 -0.10 -8.78
C ILE A 41 -7.72 1.23 -8.31
N ASP A 42 -7.15 1.26 -7.10
CA ASP A 42 -6.44 2.41 -6.53
C ASP A 42 -4.93 2.17 -6.69
N LEU A 43 -4.25 3.02 -7.48
CA LEU A 43 -2.83 2.86 -7.78
C LEU A 43 -1.99 3.88 -7.00
N HIS A 44 -0.93 3.39 -6.35
CA HIS A 44 -0.01 4.20 -5.58
C HIS A 44 1.45 3.99 -6.02
N GLY A 45 2.23 5.09 -6.03
CA GLY A 45 3.67 5.09 -6.33
C GLY A 45 4.58 5.11 -5.11
N GLY A 46 4.03 5.18 -3.91
CA GLY A 46 4.76 5.48 -2.68
C GLY A 46 5.13 6.97 -2.56
N ASP A 47 5.57 7.37 -1.37
CA ASP A 47 6.07 8.71 -1.10
C ASP A 47 7.56 8.85 -1.49
N LEU A 48 8.10 10.08 -1.40
CA LEU A 48 9.48 10.39 -1.82
C LEU A 48 10.57 9.65 -1.03
N ASP A 49 10.26 9.19 0.15
CA ASP A 49 11.16 8.47 1.05
C ASP A 49 10.91 6.95 1.06
N GLU A 50 10.00 6.45 0.24
CA GLU A 50 9.60 5.05 0.24
C GLU A 50 10.29 4.24 -0.86
N SER A 51 10.93 3.13 -0.48
CA SER A 51 11.35 2.06 -1.38
C SER A 51 10.44 0.86 -1.11
N LEU A 52 9.46 0.64 -2.01
CA LEU A 52 8.39 -0.35 -1.84
C LEU A 52 8.68 -1.63 -2.63
N ARG A 53 8.57 -2.81 -2.01
CA ARG A 53 8.29 -4.04 -2.75
C ARG A 53 6.92 -3.88 -3.39
N PRO A 54 6.72 -4.13 -4.68
CA PRO A 54 5.38 -4.09 -5.27
C PRO A 54 4.43 -5.06 -4.55
N TYR A 55 3.26 -4.57 -4.12
CA TYR A 55 2.25 -5.38 -3.43
C TYR A 55 0.84 -4.84 -3.71
N SER A 56 -0.15 -5.69 -3.45
CA SER A 56 -1.56 -5.30 -3.46
C SER A 56 -2.17 -5.42 -2.06
N TYR A 57 -3.22 -4.66 -1.80
CA TYR A 57 -4.08 -4.86 -0.64
C TYR A 57 -5.37 -5.58 -1.04
N TRP A 58 -5.80 -6.51 -0.21
CA TRP A 58 -7.14 -7.06 -0.22
C TRP A 58 -7.82 -6.78 1.11
N ALA A 59 -8.97 -6.08 1.07
CA ALA A 59 -9.74 -5.70 2.25
C ALA A 59 -11.12 -6.36 2.18
N PRO A 60 -11.33 -7.52 2.83
CA PRO A 60 -12.62 -8.19 2.83
C PRO A 60 -13.66 -7.36 3.59
N THR A 61 -14.85 -7.24 3.00
CA THR A 61 -15.96 -6.45 3.53
C THR A 61 -16.90 -7.28 4.43
N GLY A 62 -16.87 -8.60 4.29
CA GLY A 62 -17.81 -9.57 4.87
C GLY A 62 -18.97 -9.92 3.92
N ASN A 63 -19.07 -9.27 2.75
CA ASN A 63 -19.96 -9.70 1.68
C ASN A 63 -19.26 -10.74 0.81
N ALA A 64 -19.64 -12.01 0.95
CA ALA A 64 -18.95 -13.13 0.33
C ALA A 64 -18.83 -13.02 -1.20
N GLN A 65 -19.87 -12.50 -1.89
CA GLN A 65 -19.82 -12.34 -3.34
C GLN A 65 -18.87 -11.23 -3.75
N GLN A 66 -18.90 -10.08 -3.10
CA GLN A 66 -18.00 -8.97 -3.36
C GLN A 66 -16.54 -9.34 -3.03
N ASP A 67 -16.34 -10.00 -1.89
CA ASP A 67 -15.01 -10.42 -1.41
C ASP A 67 -14.39 -11.45 -2.34
N ALA A 68 -15.18 -12.38 -2.90
CA ALA A 68 -14.71 -13.33 -3.90
C ALA A 68 -14.24 -12.64 -5.19
N VAL A 69 -14.98 -11.62 -5.66
CA VAL A 69 -14.61 -10.86 -6.86
C VAL A 69 -13.36 -10.01 -6.59
N SER A 70 -13.30 -9.24 -5.50
CA SER A 70 -12.14 -8.42 -5.17
C SER A 70 -10.88 -9.27 -4.94
N ARG A 71 -10.99 -10.43 -4.29
CA ARG A 71 -9.89 -11.38 -4.16
C ARG A 71 -9.39 -11.90 -5.51
N ALA A 72 -10.31 -12.25 -6.41
CA ALA A 72 -9.94 -12.69 -7.76
C ALA A 72 -9.29 -11.55 -8.58
N MET A 73 -9.74 -10.31 -8.43
CA MET A 73 -9.10 -9.13 -9.03
C MET A 73 -7.66 -8.95 -8.52
N VAL A 74 -7.42 -9.05 -7.20
CA VAL A 74 -6.09 -8.97 -6.61
C VAL A 74 -5.16 -10.05 -7.16
N LEU A 75 -5.62 -11.30 -7.25
CA LEU A 75 -4.84 -12.40 -7.82
C LEU A 75 -4.57 -12.21 -9.33
N ALA A 76 -5.56 -11.73 -10.08
CA ALA A 76 -5.41 -11.43 -11.50
C ALA A 76 -4.47 -10.24 -11.77
N PHE A 77 -4.42 -9.26 -10.86
CA PHE A 77 -3.53 -8.10 -10.97
C PHE A 77 -2.07 -8.54 -11.15
N GLY A 78 -1.64 -9.60 -10.44
CA GLY A 78 -0.40 -10.29 -10.74
C GLY A 78 0.78 -9.91 -9.85
N LEU A 79 0.62 -9.04 -8.85
CA LEU A 79 1.65 -8.86 -7.81
C LEU A 79 1.65 -10.04 -6.86
N ASP A 80 2.82 -10.57 -6.56
CA ASP A 80 2.97 -11.80 -5.77
C ASP A 80 2.78 -11.59 -4.27
N THR A 81 2.85 -10.36 -3.79
CA THR A 81 2.69 -10.01 -2.38
C THR A 81 1.34 -9.33 -2.18
N ILE A 82 0.54 -9.88 -1.26
CA ILE A 82 -0.82 -9.40 -0.99
C ILE A 82 -0.99 -9.16 0.51
N ILE A 83 -1.32 -7.93 0.88
CA ILE A 83 -1.56 -7.54 2.26
C ILE A 83 -3.04 -7.69 2.57
N LEU A 84 -3.37 -8.48 3.62
CA LEU A 84 -4.71 -8.60 4.13
C LEU A 84 -5.03 -7.42 5.06
N SER A 85 -5.90 -6.53 4.60
CA SER A 85 -6.35 -5.36 5.37
C SER A 85 -7.64 -5.64 6.11
N THR A 86 -7.55 -5.93 7.41
CA THR A 86 -8.72 -6.22 8.27
C THR A 86 -9.11 -5.05 9.18
N ASP A 87 -8.30 -4.01 9.23
CA ASP A 87 -8.44 -2.84 10.11
C ASP A 87 -9.11 -1.62 9.43
N ARG A 88 -9.71 -1.84 8.26
CA ARG A 88 -10.37 -0.77 7.51
C ARG A 88 -11.66 -0.30 8.20
N PRO A 89 -12.00 1.00 8.09
CA PRO A 89 -13.31 1.50 8.53
C PRO A 89 -14.47 0.68 7.94
N ARG A 90 -15.57 0.59 8.68
CA ARG A 90 -16.78 -0.14 8.26
C ARG A 90 -17.97 0.77 7.94
N ASP A 91 -17.87 2.07 8.27
CA ASP A 91 -18.88 3.07 7.94
C ASP A 91 -18.50 3.78 6.63
N PRO A 92 -19.36 3.74 5.60
CA PRO A 92 -19.15 4.43 4.32
C PRO A 92 -18.93 5.94 4.46
N ASN A 93 -19.41 6.56 5.54
CA ASN A 93 -19.27 8.00 5.79
C ASN A 93 -17.90 8.36 6.41
N THR A 94 -17.15 7.37 6.86
CA THR A 94 -15.81 7.53 7.45
C THR A 94 -14.78 6.62 6.81
N ALA A 95 -14.94 6.35 5.51
CA ALA A 95 -14.13 5.39 4.75
C ALA A 95 -12.62 5.70 4.75
N ARG A 96 -12.23 6.96 4.79
CA ARG A 96 -10.85 7.50 4.78
C ARG A 96 -10.10 7.28 3.47
N TYR A 97 -10.05 6.07 2.95
CA TYR A 97 -9.29 5.64 1.77
C TYR A 97 -10.18 5.49 0.55
N LEU A 98 -9.64 5.70 -0.66
CA LEU A 98 -10.41 5.60 -1.90
C LEU A 98 -10.93 4.16 -2.11
N GLU A 99 -10.06 3.17 -1.96
CA GLU A 99 -10.43 1.75 -2.05
C GLU A 99 -11.54 1.39 -1.06
N THR A 100 -11.38 1.76 0.23
CA THR A 100 -12.38 1.50 1.27
C THR A 100 -13.69 2.22 0.99
N ASN A 101 -13.63 3.44 0.45
CA ASN A 101 -14.81 4.19 0.03
C ASN A 101 -15.60 3.48 -1.08
N ALA A 102 -14.91 2.79 -2.00
CA ALA A 102 -15.54 1.99 -3.05
C ALA A 102 -16.08 0.67 -2.48
N SER A 103 -15.28 -0.06 -1.71
CA SER A 103 -15.66 -1.37 -1.16
C SER A 103 -16.90 -1.29 -0.25
N LEU A 104 -16.97 -0.25 0.60
CA LEU A 104 -18.15 -0.01 1.46
C LEU A 104 -19.41 0.44 0.70
N ARG A 105 -19.28 0.75 -0.59
CA ARG A 105 -20.41 1.04 -1.52
C ARG A 105 -20.73 -0.15 -2.43
N GLY A 106 -20.25 -1.34 -2.05
CA GLY A 106 -20.55 -2.57 -2.79
C GLY A 106 -19.72 -2.75 -4.06
N LYS A 107 -18.65 -1.96 -4.26
CA LYS A 107 -17.79 -2.06 -5.44
C LYS A 107 -16.59 -2.96 -5.14
N PRO A 108 -16.44 -4.13 -5.82
CA PRO A 108 -15.20 -4.89 -5.69
C PRO A 108 -14.01 -4.03 -6.07
N SER A 109 -12.99 -4.01 -5.20
CA SER A 109 -11.88 -3.06 -5.33
C SER A 109 -10.57 -3.65 -4.80
N LEU A 110 -9.46 -3.08 -5.23
CA LEU A 110 -8.13 -3.35 -4.73
C LEU A 110 -7.29 -2.07 -4.71
N THR A 111 -6.26 -2.05 -3.88
CA THR A 111 -5.15 -1.10 -3.97
C THR A 111 -3.89 -1.84 -4.42
N ALA A 112 -3.10 -1.24 -5.29
CA ALA A 112 -1.79 -1.74 -5.67
C ALA A 112 -0.74 -0.63 -5.52
N GLU A 113 0.41 -1.00 -4.97
CA GLU A 113 1.52 -0.08 -4.74
C GLU A 113 2.80 -0.62 -5.37
N ALA A 114 3.50 0.25 -6.13
CA ALA A 114 4.83 0.01 -6.66
C ALA A 114 5.54 1.35 -6.85
N GLY A 115 6.75 1.50 -6.29
CA GLY A 115 7.50 2.74 -6.43
C GLY A 115 8.78 2.78 -5.62
N HIS A 116 9.63 3.74 -5.93
CA HIS A 116 10.91 3.94 -5.28
C HIS A 116 11.30 5.42 -5.27
N ALA A 117 11.38 6.04 -4.08
CA ALA A 117 11.97 7.36 -3.83
C ALA A 117 11.47 8.49 -4.76
N GLY A 118 10.20 8.43 -5.22
CA GLY A 118 9.64 9.38 -6.17
C GLY A 118 10.25 9.33 -7.58
N THR A 119 11.04 8.28 -7.90
CA THR A 119 11.58 8.03 -9.24
C THR A 119 10.56 7.29 -10.11
N VAL A 120 10.79 7.31 -11.44
CA VAL A 120 9.98 6.58 -12.40
C VAL A 120 10.76 5.33 -12.83
N GLU A 121 10.58 4.24 -12.09
CA GLU A 121 11.21 2.96 -12.41
C GLU A 121 10.38 2.20 -13.44
N PRO A 122 10.93 1.82 -14.61
CA PRO A 122 10.19 1.14 -15.68
C PRO A 122 9.52 -0.16 -15.23
N GLU A 123 10.15 -0.92 -14.32
CA GLU A 123 9.57 -2.14 -13.77
C GLU A 123 8.34 -1.88 -12.92
N ASP A 124 8.35 -0.85 -12.06
CA ASP A 124 7.21 -0.50 -11.21
C ASP A 124 6.03 0.01 -12.07
N VAL A 125 6.30 0.86 -13.07
CA VAL A 125 5.29 1.32 -14.04
C VAL A 125 4.70 0.14 -14.82
N THR A 126 5.55 -0.75 -15.33
CA THR A 126 5.13 -1.92 -16.11
C THR A 126 4.28 -2.88 -15.26
N ALA A 127 4.64 -3.09 -14.00
CA ALA A 127 3.88 -3.92 -13.07
C ALA A 127 2.44 -3.38 -12.87
N LEU A 128 2.29 -2.06 -12.65
CA LEU A 128 0.98 -1.43 -12.49
C LEU A 128 0.15 -1.46 -13.78
N ILE A 129 0.74 -1.17 -14.95
CA ILE A 129 0.06 -1.24 -16.25
C ILE A 129 -0.42 -2.67 -16.52
N ASN A 130 0.46 -3.65 -16.40
CA ASN A 130 0.11 -5.06 -16.63
C ASN A 130 -0.96 -5.53 -15.67
N GLY A 131 -0.89 -5.11 -14.40
CA GLY A 131 -1.89 -5.40 -13.40
C GLY A 131 -3.29 -4.90 -13.80
N CYS A 132 -3.40 -3.65 -14.23
CA CYS A 132 -4.65 -3.10 -14.74
C CYS A 132 -5.19 -3.87 -15.95
N LEU A 133 -4.34 -4.14 -16.95
CA LEU A 133 -4.72 -4.90 -18.14
C LEU A 133 -5.17 -6.32 -17.79
N ASN A 134 -4.54 -6.97 -16.82
CA ASN A 134 -4.93 -8.29 -16.35
C ASN A 134 -6.29 -8.29 -15.66
N VAL A 135 -6.56 -7.31 -14.79
CA VAL A 135 -7.89 -7.17 -14.17
C VAL A 135 -8.95 -6.91 -15.22
N MET A 136 -8.68 -6.05 -16.22
CA MET A 136 -9.62 -5.82 -17.34
C MET A 136 -9.89 -7.11 -18.14
N ARG A 137 -8.89 -7.98 -18.36
CA ARG A 137 -9.08 -9.30 -18.98
C ARG A 137 -9.90 -10.23 -18.09
N TYR A 138 -9.61 -10.27 -16.80
CA TYR A 138 -10.40 -11.03 -15.83
C TYR A 138 -11.88 -10.63 -15.85
N LEU A 139 -12.15 -9.34 -15.87
CA LEU A 139 -13.50 -8.76 -15.93
C LEU A 139 -14.13 -8.84 -17.35
N LYS A 140 -13.46 -9.45 -18.33
CA LYS A 140 -13.92 -9.57 -19.73
C LYS A 140 -14.11 -8.24 -20.46
N MET A 141 -13.45 -7.17 -20.00
CA MET A 141 -13.39 -5.87 -20.67
C MET A 141 -12.41 -5.87 -21.84
N LEU A 142 -11.40 -6.74 -21.79
CA LEU A 142 -10.41 -6.97 -22.83
C LEU A 142 -10.37 -8.46 -23.21
N GLN A 143 -9.98 -8.75 -24.45
CA GLN A 143 -9.69 -10.11 -24.89
C GLN A 143 -8.43 -10.67 -24.24
N GLY A 144 -8.33 -11.98 -24.16
CA GLY A 144 -7.19 -12.70 -23.58
C GLY A 144 -7.50 -13.26 -22.20
N SER A 145 -6.46 -13.77 -21.54
CA SER A 145 -6.53 -14.34 -20.19
C SER A 145 -5.60 -13.62 -19.25
N ALA A 146 -5.94 -13.64 -17.97
CA ALA A 146 -5.10 -13.19 -16.88
C ALA A 146 -4.99 -14.34 -15.88
N PRO A 147 -3.99 -15.21 -15.99
CA PRO A 147 -3.79 -16.26 -15.01
C PRO A 147 -3.51 -15.64 -13.65
N PRO A 148 -4.15 -16.12 -12.58
CA PRO A 148 -3.91 -15.61 -11.24
C PRO A 148 -2.50 -16.00 -10.77
N VAL A 149 -1.96 -15.24 -9.84
CA VAL A 149 -0.72 -15.58 -9.14
C VAL A 149 -0.89 -16.95 -8.47
N GLN A 150 0.03 -17.88 -8.77
CA GLN A 150 -0.09 -19.28 -8.33
C GLN A 150 0.29 -19.49 -6.84
N SER A 151 1.26 -18.71 -6.35
CA SER A 151 1.79 -18.84 -4.99
C SER A 151 1.94 -17.46 -4.35
N PRO A 152 0.85 -16.76 -4.07
CA PRO A 152 0.93 -15.43 -3.48
C PRO A 152 1.46 -15.49 -2.05
N VAL A 153 2.29 -14.52 -1.70
CA VAL A 153 2.75 -14.28 -0.34
C VAL A 153 1.70 -13.43 0.37
N TRP A 154 0.91 -14.05 1.22
CA TRP A 154 -0.10 -13.33 2.01
C TRP A 154 0.53 -12.72 3.25
N ILE A 155 0.30 -11.44 3.45
CA ILE A 155 0.76 -10.68 4.61
C ILE A 155 -0.42 -10.48 5.56
N GLU A 156 -0.35 -11.05 6.75
CA GLU A 156 -1.43 -10.96 7.74
C GLU A 156 -1.38 -9.69 8.59
N ARG A 157 -0.18 -9.12 8.77
CA ARG A 157 0.02 -7.84 9.45
C ARG A 157 1.34 -7.18 9.06
N ILE A 158 1.42 -5.89 9.27
CA ILE A 158 2.62 -5.10 9.09
C ILE A 158 3.22 -4.78 10.45
N ALA A 159 4.52 -5.06 10.63
CA ALA A 159 5.29 -4.68 11.80
C ALA A 159 6.21 -3.51 11.41
N SER A 160 5.84 -2.30 11.82
CA SER A 160 6.58 -1.08 11.52
C SER A 160 7.75 -0.88 12.48
N VAL A 161 8.86 -0.36 11.95
CA VAL A 161 10.03 0.06 12.70
C VAL A 161 10.17 1.57 12.58
N THR A 162 10.15 2.26 13.71
CA THR A 162 10.29 3.73 13.76
C THR A 162 11.61 4.11 14.41
N SER A 163 12.24 5.17 13.92
CA SER A 163 13.48 5.67 14.48
C SER A 163 13.28 6.28 15.87
N GLU A 164 14.13 5.93 16.81
CA GLU A 164 14.12 6.50 18.15
C GLU A 164 14.93 7.81 18.24
N THR A 165 15.64 8.18 17.18
CA THR A 165 16.50 9.37 17.14
C THR A 165 16.47 10.04 15.78
N ALA A 166 16.94 11.28 15.70
CA ALA A 166 17.23 11.99 14.47
C ALA A 166 18.69 11.72 14.03
N GLY A 167 18.94 11.77 12.72
CA GLY A 167 20.29 11.63 12.16
C GLY A 167 20.31 11.22 10.70
N VAL A 168 21.35 10.46 10.32
CA VAL A 168 21.52 9.93 8.96
C VAL A 168 21.28 8.43 8.98
N PHE A 169 20.26 7.97 8.27
CA PHE A 169 19.87 6.56 8.22
C PHE A 169 20.62 5.81 7.11
N TYR A 170 21.09 4.61 7.46
CA TYR A 170 21.76 3.68 6.57
C TYR A 170 21.01 2.33 6.61
N PRO A 171 20.22 1.99 5.59
CA PRO A 171 19.60 0.67 5.49
C PRO A 171 20.67 -0.41 5.22
N THR A 172 20.51 -1.57 5.85
CA THR A 172 21.32 -2.77 5.59
C THR A 172 20.55 -3.86 4.86
N VAL A 173 19.26 -3.59 4.55
CA VAL A 173 18.36 -4.47 3.81
C VAL A 173 17.75 -3.70 2.63
N LYS A 174 17.14 -4.44 1.70
CA LYS A 174 16.42 -3.87 0.55
C LYS A 174 14.96 -4.33 0.56
N ARG A 175 14.09 -3.57 -0.15
CA ARG A 175 12.72 -3.98 -0.42
C ARG A 175 12.68 -5.41 -0.96
N GLY A 176 11.79 -6.24 -0.45
CA GLY A 176 11.62 -7.62 -0.86
C GLY A 176 12.54 -8.65 -0.18
N TRP A 177 13.51 -8.22 0.63
CA TRP A 177 14.33 -9.18 1.38
C TRP A 177 13.53 -9.80 2.52
N TYR A 178 13.81 -11.08 2.79
CA TYR A 178 13.30 -11.76 3.98
C TYR A 178 14.26 -11.54 5.15
N VAL A 179 13.69 -11.22 6.30
CA VAL A 179 14.43 -10.96 7.54
C VAL A 179 13.91 -11.86 8.67
N GLN A 180 14.78 -12.16 9.62
CA GLN A 180 14.41 -12.84 10.87
C GLN A 180 14.20 -11.81 11.97
N GLN A 181 13.34 -12.12 12.93
CA GLN A 181 13.19 -11.31 14.14
C GLN A 181 14.55 -11.08 14.82
N GLY A 182 14.80 -9.83 15.22
CA GLY A 182 16.07 -9.39 15.80
C GLY A 182 17.19 -9.10 14.81
N MET A 183 17.03 -9.40 13.51
CA MET A 183 18.03 -9.07 12.49
C MET A 183 18.17 -7.55 12.37
N LYS A 184 19.42 -7.05 12.32
CA LYS A 184 19.71 -5.65 12.05
C LYS A 184 19.29 -5.31 10.62
N ILE A 185 18.46 -4.27 10.47
CA ILE A 185 17.91 -3.81 9.18
C ILE A 185 18.42 -2.42 8.77
N GLY A 186 19.13 -1.76 9.67
CA GLY A 186 19.75 -0.45 9.43
C GLY A 186 20.32 0.16 10.71
N TYR A 187 20.86 1.36 10.56
CA TYR A 187 21.34 2.15 11.71
C TYR A 187 21.26 3.65 11.39
N VAL A 188 21.22 4.46 12.43
CA VAL A 188 21.25 5.92 12.35
C VAL A 188 22.56 6.42 12.97
N THR A 189 23.23 7.34 12.28
CA THR A 189 24.40 8.05 12.81
C THR A 189 24.04 9.49 13.16
N ASP A 190 24.85 10.12 14.01
CA ASP A 190 24.92 11.57 14.10
C ASP A 190 25.60 12.17 12.86
N LEU A 191 25.69 13.51 12.81
CA LEU A 191 26.32 14.23 11.68
C LEU A 191 27.85 14.01 11.58
N PHE A 192 28.47 13.39 12.58
CA PHE A 192 29.91 13.06 12.62
C PHE A 192 30.16 11.59 12.33
N GLY A 193 29.13 10.80 11.98
CA GLY A 193 29.26 9.40 11.58
C GLY A 193 29.27 8.41 12.76
N LYS A 194 29.05 8.85 14.01
CA LYS A 194 28.91 7.94 15.15
C LYS A 194 27.53 7.31 15.14
N THR A 195 27.45 5.99 15.17
CA THR A 195 26.17 5.27 15.33
C THR A 195 25.50 5.63 16.65
N VAL A 196 24.27 6.11 16.59
CA VAL A 196 23.47 6.53 17.76
C VAL A 196 22.26 5.64 17.98
N TRP A 197 21.87 4.84 16.98
CA TRP A 197 20.77 3.87 17.09
C TRP A 197 20.88 2.79 16.01
N GLU A 198 20.43 1.59 16.35
CA GLU A 198 20.34 0.44 15.41
C GLU A 198 18.89 -0.03 15.28
N ALA A 199 18.45 -0.17 14.04
CA ALA A 199 17.13 -0.68 13.71
C ALA A 199 17.18 -2.21 13.59
N HIS A 200 16.27 -2.90 14.27
CA HIS A 200 16.13 -4.35 14.23
C HIS A 200 14.73 -4.75 13.82
N ALA A 201 14.60 -5.84 13.07
CA ALA A 201 13.32 -6.40 12.64
C ALA A 201 12.51 -6.89 13.85
N PRO A 202 11.30 -6.36 14.10
CA PRO A 202 10.47 -6.73 15.24
C PRO A 202 9.81 -8.11 15.07
N SER A 203 9.79 -8.63 13.85
CA SER A 203 9.24 -9.94 13.48
C SER A 203 9.99 -10.51 12.29
N SER A 204 9.97 -11.82 12.12
CA SER A 204 10.36 -12.44 10.85
C SER A 204 9.34 -12.12 9.77
N GLY A 205 9.79 -11.92 8.51
CA GLY A 205 8.91 -11.58 7.42
C GLY A 205 9.64 -10.99 6.21
N VAL A 206 8.90 -10.33 5.32
CA VAL A 206 9.42 -9.67 4.12
C VAL A 206 9.46 -8.16 4.31
N VAL A 207 10.54 -7.52 3.87
CA VAL A 207 10.67 -6.05 3.85
C VAL A 207 9.73 -5.50 2.77
N LEU A 208 8.59 -4.97 3.17
CA LEU A 208 7.61 -4.33 2.29
C LEU A 208 8.06 -2.92 1.90
N TYR A 209 8.57 -2.20 2.87
CA TYR A 209 9.05 -0.83 2.76
C TYR A 209 10.38 -0.69 3.50
N VAL A 210 11.30 0.08 2.93
CA VAL A 210 12.48 0.60 3.61
C VAL A 210 12.67 2.06 3.21
N CYS A 211 13.04 2.92 4.17
CA CYS A 211 13.29 4.33 3.91
C CYS A 211 14.45 4.47 2.92
N ALA A 212 14.18 5.19 1.81
CA ALA A 212 15.10 5.37 0.69
C ALA A 212 15.98 6.61 0.83
N VAL A 213 15.66 7.51 1.76
CA VAL A 213 16.38 8.77 1.96
C VAL A 213 17.18 8.74 3.27
N PRO A 214 18.36 9.38 3.31
CA PRO A 214 19.21 9.32 4.50
C PRO A 214 18.72 10.21 5.65
N SER A 215 17.93 11.26 5.37
CA SER A 215 17.42 12.16 6.41
C SER A 215 16.41 11.45 7.29
N MET A 216 16.63 11.44 8.60
CA MET A 216 15.78 10.74 9.56
C MET A 216 15.46 11.62 10.75
N LYS A 217 14.19 11.66 11.14
CA LYS A 217 13.73 12.26 12.40
C LYS A 217 13.27 11.18 13.35
N LYS A 218 13.28 11.52 14.64
CA LYS A 218 12.67 10.65 15.66
C LYS A 218 11.18 10.45 15.37
N GLY A 219 10.74 9.18 15.38
CA GLY A 219 9.35 8.81 15.12
C GLY A 219 9.02 8.54 13.64
N GLU A 220 9.94 8.83 12.70
CA GLU A 220 9.76 8.45 11.29
C GLU A 220 9.94 6.93 11.09
N THR A 221 9.16 6.36 10.18
CA THR A 221 9.24 4.94 9.85
C THR A 221 10.50 4.66 9.03
N VAL A 222 11.31 3.72 9.47
CA VAL A 222 12.52 3.28 8.75
C VAL A 222 12.27 2.05 7.88
N ALA A 223 11.34 1.18 8.30
CA ALA A 223 10.96 -0.01 7.54
C ALA A 223 9.59 -0.56 7.97
N ASN A 224 8.92 -1.27 7.06
CA ASN A 224 7.74 -2.08 7.33
C ASN A 224 8.05 -3.54 6.99
N ILE A 225 7.91 -4.42 7.97
CA ILE A 225 8.10 -5.86 7.81
C ILE A 225 6.73 -6.52 7.71
N GLY A 226 6.46 -7.13 6.56
CA GLY A 226 5.24 -7.91 6.34
C GLY A 226 5.38 -9.30 6.96
N VAL A 227 4.55 -9.61 7.94
CA VAL A 227 4.50 -10.95 8.55
C VAL A 227 3.71 -11.85 7.63
N VAL A 228 4.35 -12.92 7.15
CA VAL A 228 3.74 -13.86 6.21
C VAL A 228 2.72 -14.73 6.93
N ALA A 229 1.51 -14.81 6.38
CA ALA A 229 0.45 -15.65 6.91
C ALA A 229 0.80 -17.14 6.78
N GLY A 230 0.48 -17.92 7.79
CA GLY A 230 0.72 -19.38 7.80
C GLY A 230 -0.13 -20.16 6.80
N LYS A 231 -1.24 -19.56 6.31
CA LYS A 231 -2.13 -20.11 5.26
C LYS A 231 -2.78 -18.96 4.48
N ALA A 232 -3.18 -19.24 3.25
CA ALA A 232 -3.97 -18.32 2.44
C ALA A 232 -5.33 -18.04 3.10
N PRO A 233 -5.81 -16.77 3.12
CA PRO A 233 -7.12 -16.38 3.64
C PRO A 233 -8.26 -16.80 2.72
#